data_63496b9011c1741f329009bfa11a82d4
#
_entry.id   63496b9011c1741f329009bfa11a82d4
#
_cell.length_a   1.000
_cell.length_b   1.000
_cell.length_c   1.000
_cell.angle_alpha   90.00
_cell.angle_beta   90.00
_cell.angle_gamma   90.00
#
_symmetry.space_group_name_H-M   'P 1'
#
loop_
_entity.id
_entity.type
_entity.pdbx_description
1 polymer ?
#
loop_
_entity_poly.entity_id
_entity_poly.type
_entity_poly.pdbx_seq_one_letter_code
_entity_poly.pdbx_strand_id
1 'polypeptide(L)'
;YSFRPWVISEMVERDQIADYIYTYTVKRQRWLPEGWKLPISRVLAPFLAWVMESIDSIPVYRNTPRELIKTLRLSAAAMEAGDNLLIFPENPNHEGQAQNGYLRDTVGEFFTGFVTVAQLYHKRTGKCAQFFPLYADKKNRILHFGNPVRYNPDVPPREEQQRISDALRQEMLRMAAIGQGD
;
A
#
# COMPACT_ATOMS: atom_id res chain seq x y z
N TYR A 1 7.08 12.01 14.23
CA TYR A 1 6.00 11.30 13.49
C TYR A 1 6.66 10.15 12.74
N SER A 2 6.21 8.93 13.01
CA SER A 2 6.67 7.73 12.31
C SER A 2 5.65 7.33 11.24
N PHE A 3 6.14 6.78 10.14
CA PHE A 3 5.32 6.25 9.05
C PHE A 3 5.55 4.74 8.95
N ARG A 4 4.49 3.97 9.04
CA ARG A 4 4.54 2.51 8.94
C ARG A 4 3.86 2.07 7.65
N PRO A 5 4.62 1.62 6.64
CA PRO A 5 4.05 1.20 5.36
C PRO A 5 3.36 -0.16 5.48
N TRP A 6 2.25 -0.31 4.77
CA TRP A 6 1.68 -1.61 4.47
C TRP A 6 2.50 -2.28 3.37
N VAL A 7 2.98 -3.47 3.67
CA VAL A 7 3.80 -4.26 2.74
C VAL A 7 3.22 -5.67 2.66
N ILE A 8 3.21 -6.26 1.47
CA ILE A 8 2.73 -7.65 1.32
C ILE A 8 3.57 -8.59 2.21
N SER A 9 2.91 -9.57 2.84
CA SER A 9 3.52 -10.46 3.81
C SER A 9 4.77 -11.16 3.27
N GLU A 10 4.78 -11.54 1.99
CA GLU A 10 5.88 -12.19 1.30
C GLU A 10 7.18 -11.34 1.25
N MET A 11 7.08 -10.02 1.45
CA MET A 11 8.24 -9.12 1.56
C MET A 11 8.76 -8.94 3.00
N VAL A 12 8.04 -9.46 3.98
CA VAL A 12 8.37 -9.32 5.41
C VAL A 12 8.78 -10.67 6.01
N GLU A 13 8.15 -11.75 5.56
CA GLU A 13 8.43 -13.10 6.04
C GLU A 13 9.73 -13.63 5.43
N ARG A 14 10.74 -13.83 6.27
CA ARG A 14 12.14 -14.14 5.86
C ARG A 14 12.27 -15.37 4.97
N ASP A 15 11.40 -16.36 5.10
CA ASP A 15 11.35 -17.58 4.31
C ASP A 15 10.79 -17.34 2.89
N GLN A 16 10.00 -16.32 2.68
CA GLN A 16 9.32 -16.00 1.41
C GLN A 16 10.01 -14.90 0.60
N ILE A 17 10.83 -14.07 1.24
CA ILE A 17 11.46 -12.90 0.60
C ILE A 17 12.31 -13.30 -0.62
N ALA A 18 13.09 -14.38 -0.53
CA ALA A 18 13.97 -14.82 -1.62
C ALA A 18 13.17 -15.20 -2.87
N ASP A 19 12.06 -15.91 -2.69
CA ASP A 19 11.17 -16.34 -3.77
C ASP A 19 10.40 -15.15 -4.36
N TYR A 20 10.02 -14.20 -3.52
CA TYR A 20 9.42 -12.93 -3.94
C TYR A 20 10.38 -12.13 -4.84
N ILE A 21 11.62 -11.90 -4.38
CA ILE A 21 12.66 -11.20 -5.16
C ILE A 21 12.90 -11.92 -6.48
N TYR A 22 13.03 -13.24 -6.45
CA TYR A 22 13.23 -14.04 -7.66
C TYR A 22 12.09 -13.82 -8.65
N THR A 23 10.84 -13.99 -8.22
CA THR A 23 9.67 -13.99 -9.10
C THR A 23 9.37 -12.62 -9.68
N TYR A 24 9.39 -11.58 -8.84
CA TYR A 24 8.90 -10.26 -9.22
C TYR A 24 9.99 -9.29 -9.67
N THR A 25 11.26 -9.52 -9.28
CA THR A 25 12.37 -8.62 -9.61
C THR A 25 13.37 -9.28 -10.55
N VAL A 26 14.02 -10.32 -10.10
CA VAL A 26 15.21 -10.88 -10.77
C VAL A 26 14.86 -11.67 -12.03
N LYS A 27 13.76 -12.45 -12.01
CA LYS A 27 13.33 -13.25 -13.16
C LYS A 27 13.04 -12.39 -14.40
N ARG A 28 12.61 -11.15 -14.21
CA ARG A 28 12.27 -10.19 -15.28
C ARG A 28 13.50 -9.57 -15.93
N GLN A 29 14.68 -9.67 -15.34
CA GLN A 29 15.91 -9.08 -15.85
C GLN A 29 16.49 -9.96 -16.96
N ARG A 30 16.42 -9.49 -18.23
CA ARG A 30 16.89 -10.22 -19.41
C ARG A 30 18.42 -10.27 -19.53
N TRP A 31 19.13 -9.31 -18.91
CA TRP A 31 20.58 -9.23 -18.94
C TRP A 31 21.27 -10.18 -17.97
N LEU A 32 20.50 -10.77 -17.01
CA LEU A 32 21.04 -11.65 -15.98
C LEU A 32 20.92 -13.13 -16.41
N PRO A 33 22.03 -13.89 -16.43
CA PRO A 33 22.02 -15.32 -16.74
C PRO A 33 21.10 -16.10 -15.75
N GLU A 34 20.38 -17.10 -16.27
CA GLU A 34 19.41 -17.87 -15.46
C GLU A 34 20.03 -18.50 -14.20
N GLY A 35 21.25 -19.05 -14.30
CA GLY A 35 21.95 -19.68 -13.18
C GLY A 35 22.29 -18.73 -12.02
N TRP A 36 22.32 -17.41 -12.26
CA TRP A 36 22.65 -16.41 -11.25
C TRP A 36 21.44 -15.82 -10.56
N LYS A 37 20.25 -15.98 -11.13
CA LYS A 37 19.02 -15.35 -10.66
C LYS A 37 18.63 -15.78 -9.25
N LEU A 38 18.64 -17.08 -8.96
CA LEU A 38 18.28 -17.60 -7.64
C LEU A 38 19.33 -17.30 -6.57
N PRO A 39 20.66 -17.49 -6.81
CA PRO A 39 21.69 -17.06 -5.86
C PRO A 39 21.60 -15.58 -5.49
N ILE A 40 21.41 -14.70 -6.47
CA ILE A 40 21.28 -13.26 -6.24
C ILE A 40 20.04 -12.94 -5.37
N SER A 41 18.90 -13.58 -5.63
CA SER A 41 17.69 -13.39 -4.82
C SER A 41 17.93 -13.76 -3.35
N ARG A 42 18.65 -14.86 -3.10
CA ARG A 42 19.00 -15.31 -1.73
C ARG A 42 19.97 -14.36 -1.02
N VAL A 43 20.90 -13.77 -1.74
CA VAL A 43 21.85 -12.78 -1.17
C VAL A 43 21.15 -11.46 -0.85
N LEU A 44 20.18 -11.05 -1.67
CA LEU A 44 19.42 -9.82 -1.45
C LEU A 44 18.34 -9.95 -0.38
N ALA A 45 17.84 -11.17 -0.12
CA ALA A 45 16.75 -11.40 0.82
C ALA A 45 17.02 -10.85 2.24
N PRO A 46 18.17 -11.12 2.90
CA PRO A 46 18.45 -10.60 4.24
C PRO A 46 18.53 -9.06 4.28
N PHE A 47 19.04 -8.44 3.22
CA PHE A 47 19.07 -6.97 3.12
C PHE A 47 17.66 -6.40 3.04
N LEU A 48 16.80 -6.97 2.20
CA LEU A 48 15.40 -6.52 2.10
C LEU A 48 14.63 -6.75 3.41
N ALA A 49 14.85 -7.90 4.07
CA ALA A 49 14.27 -8.16 5.39
C ALA A 49 14.67 -7.10 6.40
N TRP A 50 15.96 -6.77 6.47
CA TRP A 50 16.48 -5.73 7.35
C TRP A 50 15.86 -4.35 7.05
N VAL A 51 15.71 -3.98 5.77
CA VAL A 51 15.03 -2.73 5.37
C VAL A 51 13.59 -2.73 5.85
N MET A 52 12.83 -3.82 5.61
CA MET A 52 11.42 -3.90 6.01
C MET A 52 11.24 -3.86 7.54
N GLU A 53 12.13 -4.49 8.29
CA GLU A 53 12.17 -4.39 9.75
C GLU A 53 12.53 -2.97 10.21
N SER A 54 13.50 -2.31 9.56
CA SER A 54 13.96 -0.96 9.93
C SER A 54 12.90 0.13 9.77
N ILE A 55 11.96 -0.05 8.83
CA ILE A 55 10.85 0.90 8.60
C ILE A 55 9.58 0.50 9.35
N ASP A 56 9.66 -0.49 10.23
CA ASP A 56 8.50 -0.97 11.04
C ASP A 56 7.28 -1.30 10.18
N SER A 57 7.50 -1.96 9.02
CA SER A 57 6.45 -2.27 8.07
C SER A 57 5.37 -3.18 8.66
N ILE A 58 4.12 -2.97 8.25
CA ILE A 58 2.99 -3.80 8.68
C ILE A 58 2.68 -4.81 7.56
N PRO A 59 2.79 -6.13 7.84
CA PRO A 59 2.51 -7.15 6.84
C PRO A 59 1.02 -7.18 6.47
N VAL A 60 0.74 -7.21 5.17
CA VAL A 60 -0.62 -7.36 4.62
C VAL A 60 -0.81 -8.78 4.14
N TYR A 61 -1.63 -9.51 4.84
CA TYR A 61 -2.02 -10.88 4.49
C TYR A 61 -3.27 -10.84 3.61
N ARG A 62 -3.14 -11.25 2.35
CA ARG A 62 -4.25 -11.22 1.37
C ARG A 62 -4.98 -12.55 1.24
N ASN A 63 -4.37 -13.64 1.70
CA ASN A 63 -4.79 -15.00 1.37
C ASN A 63 -5.90 -15.54 2.26
N THR A 64 -6.03 -15.06 3.49
CA THR A 64 -7.07 -15.52 4.41
C THR A 64 -7.70 -14.38 5.21
N PRO A 65 -9.03 -14.42 5.45
CA PRO A 65 -9.72 -13.41 6.27
C PRO A 65 -9.18 -13.31 7.70
N ARG A 66 -8.69 -14.42 8.28
CA ARG A 66 -8.13 -14.43 9.64
C ARG A 66 -6.82 -13.64 9.72
N GLU A 67 -5.97 -13.78 8.71
CA GLU A 67 -4.70 -13.07 8.65
C GLU A 67 -4.89 -11.60 8.34
N LEU A 68 -5.88 -11.25 7.51
CA LEU A 68 -6.25 -9.86 7.29
C LEU A 68 -6.64 -9.15 8.60
N ILE A 69 -7.34 -9.83 9.51
CA ILE A 69 -7.67 -9.29 10.84
C ILE A 69 -6.40 -8.95 11.63
N LYS A 70 -5.32 -9.74 11.48
CA LYS A 70 -4.02 -9.46 12.11
C LYS A 70 -3.43 -8.13 11.59
N THR A 71 -3.42 -7.94 10.26
CA THR A 71 -3.00 -6.66 9.64
C THR A 71 -3.79 -5.48 10.21
N LEU A 72 -5.12 -5.59 10.25
CA LEU A 72 -5.99 -4.52 10.74
C LEU A 72 -5.74 -4.19 12.22
N ARG A 73 -5.52 -5.20 13.06
CA ARG A 73 -5.21 -5.01 14.50
C ARG A 73 -3.86 -4.33 14.71
N LEU A 74 -2.82 -4.76 13.98
CA LEU A 74 -1.49 -4.14 14.03
C LEU A 74 -1.56 -2.67 13.57
N SER A 75 -2.32 -2.41 12.52
CA SER A 75 -2.52 -1.05 11.99
C SER A 75 -3.25 -0.14 12.98
N ALA A 76 -4.32 -0.62 13.60
CA ALA A 76 -5.04 0.16 14.62
C ALA A 76 -4.16 0.42 15.85
N ALA A 77 -3.38 -0.56 16.29
CA ALA A 77 -2.43 -0.38 17.41
C ALA A 77 -1.34 0.64 17.10
N ALA A 78 -0.80 0.64 15.86
CA ALA A 78 0.16 1.64 15.41
C ALA A 78 -0.44 3.06 15.45
N MET A 79 -1.68 3.23 14.94
CA MET A 79 -2.38 4.51 15.00
C MET A 79 -2.68 4.97 16.45
N GLU A 80 -2.96 4.04 17.37
CA GLU A 80 -3.14 4.34 18.80
C GLU A 80 -1.84 4.82 19.44
N ALA A 81 -0.71 4.28 19.01
CA ALA A 81 0.63 4.73 19.44
C ALA A 81 1.04 6.08 18.83
N GLY A 82 0.27 6.63 17.89
CA GLY A 82 0.54 7.90 17.23
C GLY A 82 1.30 7.79 15.91
N ASP A 83 1.46 6.58 15.39
CA ASP A 83 2.09 6.36 14.07
C ASP A 83 1.12 6.67 12.93
N ASN A 84 1.67 7.05 11.79
CA ASN A 84 0.93 7.20 10.54
C ASN A 84 1.08 5.94 9.68
N LEU A 85 0.01 5.55 9.01
CA LEU A 85 0.06 4.44 8.07
C LEU A 85 0.30 4.96 6.65
N LEU A 86 1.18 4.28 5.90
CA LEU A 86 1.35 4.50 4.48
C LEU A 86 0.76 3.31 3.72
N ILE A 87 -0.30 3.55 2.96
CA ILE A 87 -1.08 2.51 2.29
C ILE A 87 -1.10 2.76 0.79
N PHE A 88 -0.87 1.71 0.00
CA PHE A 88 -0.98 1.72 -1.46
C PHE A 88 -2.22 0.91 -1.87
N PRO A 89 -3.41 1.55 -1.95
CA PRO A 89 -4.67 0.84 -2.12
C PRO A 89 -4.98 0.45 -3.56
N GLU A 90 -4.16 0.82 -4.53
CA GLU A 90 -4.41 0.57 -5.94
C GLU A 90 -4.45 -0.93 -6.25
N ASN A 91 -5.46 -1.35 -7.01
CA ASN A 91 -5.63 -2.73 -7.46
C ASN A 91 -4.88 -2.96 -8.79
N PRO A 92 -3.75 -3.69 -8.80
CA PRO A 92 -2.98 -3.92 -10.03
C PRO A 92 -3.66 -4.89 -11.00
N ASN A 93 -4.68 -5.62 -10.56
CA ASN A 93 -5.32 -6.71 -11.32
C ASN A 93 -6.70 -6.33 -11.87
N HIS A 94 -7.08 -5.04 -11.84
CA HIS A 94 -8.37 -4.62 -12.35
C HIS A 94 -8.46 -4.81 -13.88
N GLU A 95 -9.62 -5.25 -14.36
CA GLU A 95 -9.88 -5.49 -15.79
C GLU A 95 -9.54 -4.26 -16.65
N GLY A 96 -8.75 -4.47 -17.71
CA GLY A 96 -8.26 -3.41 -18.60
C GLY A 96 -6.91 -2.80 -18.20
N GLN A 97 -6.33 -3.16 -17.08
CA GLN A 97 -4.93 -2.85 -16.78
C GLN A 97 -4.03 -3.95 -17.36
N ALA A 98 -3.21 -3.60 -18.34
CA ALA A 98 -2.20 -4.52 -18.87
C ALA A 98 -1.27 -4.98 -17.75
N GLN A 99 -0.60 -6.13 -17.92
CA GLN A 99 0.29 -6.83 -16.97
C GLN A 99 1.34 -5.98 -16.24
N ASN A 100 1.41 -4.69 -16.52
CA ASN A 100 2.32 -3.69 -15.94
C ASN A 100 1.57 -2.54 -15.25
N GLY A 101 0.54 -2.83 -14.45
CA GLY A 101 -0.33 -1.83 -13.81
C GLY A 101 0.38 -0.67 -13.07
N TYR A 102 1.61 -0.88 -12.61
CA TYR A 102 2.42 0.16 -11.98
C TYR A 102 3.16 1.12 -12.94
N LEU A 103 3.05 0.90 -14.26
CA LEU A 103 3.75 1.70 -15.28
C LEU A 103 2.83 2.69 -16.00
N ARG A 104 1.57 2.81 -15.59
CA ARG A 104 0.63 3.76 -16.20
C ARG A 104 0.69 5.13 -15.50
N ASP A 105 0.56 6.17 -16.29
CA ASP A 105 0.40 7.56 -15.79
C ASP A 105 -1.02 7.86 -15.30
N THR A 106 -1.84 6.82 -15.05
CA THR A 106 -3.23 6.94 -14.60
C THR A 106 -3.43 6.21 -13.27
N VAL A 107 -4.26 6.79 -12.41
CA VAL A 107 -4.66 6.20 -11.13
C VAL A 107 -5.70 5.10 -11.37
N GLY A 108 -5.38 3.87 -10.94
CA GLY A 108 -6.27 2.71 -11.03
C GLY A 108 -7.42 2.75 -10.02
N GLU A 109 -8.17 1.64 -9.97
CA GLU A 109 -9.18 1.46 -8.92
C GLU A 109 -8.53 1.09 -7.58
N PHE A 110 -9.18 1.46 -6.49
CA PHE A 110 -8.70 1.18 -5.15
C PHE A 110 -9.47 0.03 -4.52
N PHE A 111 -8.75 -0.80 -3.78
CA PHE A 111 -9.39 -1.69 -2.82
C PHE A 111 -10.03 -0.86 -1.71
N THR A 112 -11.25 -1.18 -1.31
CA THR A 112 -11.97 -0.43 -0.25
C THR A 112 -11.63 -0.91 1.16
N GLY A 113 -11.08 -2.13 1.28
CA GLY A 113 -10.87 -2.81 2.56
C GLY A 113 -9.93 -2.10 3.54
N PHE A 114 -9.01 -1.25 3.06
CA PHE A 114 -8.09 -0.50 3.93
C PHE A 114 -8.82 0.46 4.89
N VAL A 115 -10.00 0.95 4.51
CA VAL A 115 -10.80 1.87 5.34
C VAL A 115 -11.29 1.20 6.64
N THR A 116 -11.34 -0.14 6.68
CA THR A 116 -11.72 -0.90 7.88
C THR A 116 -10.79 -0.59 9.08
N VAL A 117 -9.53 -0.20 8.83
CA VAL A 117 -8.62 0.23 9.89
C VAL A 117 -9.17 1.44 10.63
N ALA A 118 -9.72 2.43 9.91
CA ALA A 118 -10.31 3.62 10.52
C ALA A 118 -11.52 3.29 11.39
N GLN A 119 -12.35 2.33 10.96
CA GLN A 119 -13.47 1.84 11.76
C GLN A 119 -12.99 1.18 13.06
N LEU A 120 -11.94 0.33 12.95
CA LEU A 120 -11.38 -0.35 14.11
C LEU A 120 -10.73 0.65 15.08
N TYR A 121 -9.97 1.60 14.55
CA TYR A 121 -9.35 2.68 15.32
C TYR A 121 -10.40 3.53 16.06
N HIS A 122 -11.49 3.90 15.36
CA HIS A 122 -12.58 4.65 15.98
C HIS A 122 -13.26 3.85 17.10
N LYS A 123 -13.56 2.57 16.89
CA LYS A 123 -14.16 1.71 17.92
C LYS A 123 -13.30 1.59 19.19
N ARG A 124 -11.98 1.67 19.05
CA ARG A 124 -11.03 1.51 20.18
C ARG A 124 -10.73 2.81 20.90
N THR A 125 -10.74 3.94 20.19
CA THR A 125 -10.25 5.23 20.72
C THR A 125 -11.30 6.33 20.77
N GLY A 126 -12.43 6.18 20.06
CA GLY A 126 -13.40 7.26 19.84
C GLY A 126 -12.94 8.33 18.85
N LYS A 127 -11.71 8.25 18.33
CA LYS A 127 -11.16 9.25 17.39
C LYS A 127 -11.44 8.85 15.96
N CYS A 128 -11.60 9.84 15.08
CA CYS A 128 -11.76 9.63 13.64
C CYS A 128 -10.43 9.77 12.92
N ALA A 129 -10.09 8.78 12.09
CA ALA A 129 -8.92 8.83 11.23
C ALA A 129 -9.12 9.85 10.08
N GLN A 130 -8.00 10.37 9.58
CA GLN A 130 -7.94 11.18 8.36
C GLN A 130 -7.06 10.50 7.33
N PHE A 131 -7.50 10.51 6.08
CA PHE A 131 -6.78 9.93 4.95
C PHE A 131 -6.26 11.08 4.08
N PHE A 132 -4.96 11.12 3.87
CA PHE A 132 -4.29 12.10 3.03
C PHE A 132 -3.87 11.44 1.73
N PRO A 133 -4.47 11.79 0.57
CA PRO A 133 -4.01 11.27 -0.71
C PRO A 133 -2.66 11.90 -1.08
N LEU A 134 -1.74 11.04 -1.53
CA LEU A 134 -0.39 11.41 -1.95
C LEU A 134 -0.17 10.95 -3.38
N TYR A 135 0.14 11.86 -4.28
CA TYR A 135 0.45 11.56 -5.68
C TYR A 135 1.90 11.90 -6.01
N ALA A 136 2.66 10.90 -6.48
CA ALA A 136 4.04 11.08 -6.90
C ALA A 136 4.11 11.35 -8.40
N ASP A 137 4.34 12.60 -8.77
CA ASP A 137 4.63 13.00 -10.14
C ASP A 137 6.08 12.66 -10.46
N LYS A 138 6.28 11.57 -11.18
CA LYS A 138 7.61 11.08 -11.55
C LYS A 138 8.29 11.96 -12.59
N LYS A 139 7.53 12.60 -13.49
CA LYS A 139 8.04 13.46 -14.56
C LYS A 139 8.68 14.71 -13.97
N ASN A 140 7.94 15.37 -13.07
CA ASN A 140 8.37 16.62 -12.44
C ASN A 140 9.12 16.41 -11.11
N ARG A 141 9.21 15.17 -10.61
CA ARG A 141 9.80 14.79 -9.30
C ARG A 141 9.17 15.54 -8.13
N ILE A 142 7.85 15.70 -8.16
CA ILE A 142 7.07 16.39 -7.14
C ILE A 142 6.16 15.38 -6.44
N LEU A 143 6.04 15.52 -5.12
CA LEU A 143 5.04 14.82 -4.33
C LEU A 143 3.89 15.79 -4.01
N HIS A 144 2.71 15.52 -4.57
CA HIS A 144 1.51 16.29 -4.32
C HIS A 144 0.76 15.74 -3.13
N PHE A 145 0.30 16.64 -2.26
CA PHE A 145 -0.59 16.33 -1.14
C PHE A 145 -1.98 16.86 -1.47
N GLY A 146 -2.96 15.97 -1.46
CA GLY A 146 -4.36 16.35 -1.71
C GLY A 146 -5.13 16.65 -0.43
N ASN A 147 -6.40 17.01 -0.59
CA ASN A 147 -7.28 17.32 0.53
C ASN A 147 -7.56 16.07 1.36
N PRO A 148 -7.52 16.17 2.71
CA PRO A 148 -7.79 15.04 3.57
C PRO A 148 -9.26 14.63 3.54
N VAL A 149 -9.49 13.32 3.61
CA VAL A 149 -10.83 12.73 3.76
C VAL A 149 -10.96 12.15 5.16
N ARG A 150 -11.91 12.65 5.94
CA ARG A 150 -12.16 12.19 7.31
C ARG A 150 -13.13 11.03 7.34
N TYR A 151 -12.83 10.02 8.17
CA TYR A 151 -13.73 8.91 8.47
C TYR A 151 -14.97 9.42 9.23
N ASN A 152 -16.17 9.01 8.77
CA ASN A 152 -17.44 9.31 9.41
C ASN A 152 -18.04 8.02 10.03
N PRO A 153 -18.13 7.92 11.37
CA PRO A 153 -18.68 6.75 12.05
C PRO A 153 -20.20 6.60 11.91
N ASP A 154 -20.92 7.66 11.51
CA ASP A 154 -22.38 7.67 11.41
C ASP A 154 -22.87 7.08 10.08
N VAL A 155 -21.97 6.86 9.11
CA VAL A 155 -22.27 6.23 7.83
C VAL A 155 -22.11 4.71 7.94
N PRO A 156 -23.00 3.90 7.31
CA PRO A 156 -22.83 2.44 7.28
C PRO A 156 -21.45 2.03 6.76
N PRO A 157 -20.81 1.01 7.36
CA PRO A 157 -19.39 0.69 7.08
C PRO A 157 -19.06 0.47 5.61
N ARG A 158 -19.93 -0.20 4.85
CA ARG A 158 -19.69 -0.46 3.42
C ARG A 158 -19.80 0.81 2.57
N GLU A 159 -20.77 1.66 2.88
CA GLU A 159 -20.94 2.94 2.20
C GLU A 159 -19.78 3.88 2.49
N GLU A 160 -19.32 3.92 3.74
CA GLU A 160 -18.18 4.73 4.14
C GLU A 160 -16.87 4.26 3.50
N GLN A 161 -16.66 2.94 3.38
CA GLN A 161 -15.52 2.38 2.65
C GLN A 161 -15.51 2.85 1.19
N GLN A 162 -16.65 2.78 0.53
CA GLN A 162 -16.78 3.22 -0.87
C GLN A 162 -16.59 4.74 -0.98
N ARG A 163 -17.26 5.52 -0.13
CA ARG A 163 -17.17 6.99 -0.10
C ARG A 163 -15.73 7.47 0.03
N ILE A 164 -14.96 6.91 0.98
CA ILE A 164 -13.57 7.29 1.20
C ILE A 164 -12.70 6.87 0.02
N SER A 165 -12.87 5.65 -0.48
CA SER A 165 -12.11 5.13 -1.62
C SER A 165 -12.30 6.00 -2.86
N ASP A 166 -13.55 6.33 -3.19
CA ASP A 166 -13.90 7.16 -4.34
C ASP A 166 -13.38 8.59 -4.20
N ALA A 167 -13.53 9.20 -3.02
CA ALA A 167 -13.04 10.55 -2.75
C ALA A 167 -11.50 10.64 -2.89
N LEU A 168 -10.77 9.67 -2.34
CA LEU A 168 -9.31 9.60 -2.46
C LEU A 168 -8.87 9.40 -3.91
N ARG A 169 -9.54 8.50 -4.64
CA ARG A 169 -9.24 8.25 -6.05
C ARG A 169 -9.50 9.48 -6.91
N GLN A 170 -10.61 10.17 -6.72
CA GLN A 170 -10.92 11.41 -7.44
C GLN A 170 -9.87 12.48 -7.19
N GLU A 171 -9.45 12.66 -5.94
CA GLU A 171 -8.42 13.63 -5.59
C GLU A 171 -7.06 13.27 -6.20
N MET A 172 -6.69 11.99 -6.24
CA MET A 172 -5.47 11.54 -6.92
C MET A 172 -5.53 11.75 -8.44
N LEU A 173 -6.69 11.51 -9.08
CA LEU A 173 -6.89 11.81 -10.50
C LEU A 173 -6.76 13.31 -10.78
N ARG A 174 -7.29 14.16 -9.90
CA ARG A 174 -7.16 15.61 -9.99
C ARG A 174 -5.68 16.04 -9.93
N MET A 175 -4.91 15.48 -8.98
CA MET A 175 -3.48 15.76 -8.85
C MET A 175 -2.68 15.25 -10.06
N ALA A 176 -3.02 14.08 -10.60
CA ALA A 176 -2.40 13.52 -11.79
C ALA A 176 -2.63 14.41 -13.03
N ALA A 177 -3.82 14.98 -13.17
CA ALA A 177 -4.14 15.91 -14.27
C ALA A 177 -3.32 17.22 -14.22
N ILE A 178 -3.02 17.72 -13.02
CA ILE A 178 -2.16 18.91 -12.84
C ILE A 178 -0.75 18.62 -13.33
N GLY A 179 -0.19 17.44 -13.03
CA GLY A 179 1.16 17.05 -13.45
C GLY A 179 1.31 16.78 -14.96
N GLN A 180 0.20 16.61 -15.68
CA GLN A 180 0.22 16.38 -17.15
C GLN A 180 0.01 17.65 -17.98
N GLY A 181 -0.32 18.78 -17.32
CA GLY A 181 -0.71 20.03 -17.99
C GLY A 181 0.42 21.00 -18.34
N ASP A 182 1.70 20.63 -18.08
CA ASP A 182 2.89 21.44 -18.42
C ASP A 182 3.76 20.76 -19.50
#